data_4ae1f26ee054b65646ec5d6608a75cfd
#
_entry.id   4ae1f26ee054b65646ec5d6608a75cfd
#
_cell.length_a   1.000
_cell.length_b   1.000
_cell.length_c   1.000
_cell.angle_alpha   90.00
_cell.angle_beta   90.00
_cell.angle_gamma   90.00
#
_symmetry.space_group_name_H-M   'P 1'
#
loop_
_entity.id
_entity.type
_entity.pdbx_description
1 polymer ?
#
loop_
_entity_poly.entity_id
_entity_poly.type
_entity_poly.pdbx_seq_one_letter_code
_entity_poly.pdbx_strand_id
1 'polypeptide(L)'
;EISACLVGSEMCIRDRYFPALVQRPAVVHGGGVLLPVAFPQTGLHVLRAGVFVGSVQKGRFVPEHHLFTAFGSLCTNCEQLTLADCRCTEYLSGREVEARTAADGWCCVTVDGWPLGGGKVSGGRVKNHYPKALRLL
;
A
#
# COMPACT_ATOMS: atom_id res chain seq x y z
N GLU A 1 9.05 19.80 6.44
CA GLU A 1 9.96 19.21 7.43
C GLU A 1 9.32 17.98 8.06
N ILE A 2 10.00 16.83 8.00
CA ILE A 2 9.46 15.54 8.46
C ILE A 2 9.71 15.45 9.96
N SER A 3 8.66 15.24 10.78
CA SER A 3 8.86 15.01 12.20
C SER A 3 9.55 13.65 12.44
N ALA A 4 10.47 13.58 13.40
CA ALA A 4 11.23 12.36 13.69
C ALA A 4 10.34 11.14 14.03
N CYS A 5 9.18 11.39 14.62
CA CYS A 5 8.22 10.35 14.98
C CYS A 5 7.48 9.76 13.77
N LEU A 6 7.20 10.58 12.77
CA LEU A 6 6.58 10.17 11.51
C LEU A 6 7.55 9.38 10.66
N VAL A 7 8.80 9.82 10.59
CA VAL A 7 9.89 9.13 9.88
C VAL A 7 10.09 7.73 10.44
N GLY A 8 10.06 7.55 11.76
CA GLY A 8 10.23 6.24 12.38
C GLY A 8 9.12 5.24 12.00
N SER A 9 7.86 5.66 12.04
CA SER A 9 6.71 4.80 11.72
C SER A 9 6.65 4.44 10.24
N GLU A 10 6.84 5.41 9.36
CA GLU A 10 6.83 5.21 7.91
C GLU A 10 8.05 4.41 7.45
N MET A 11 9.23 4.68 7.98
CA MET A 11 10.44 3.92 7.70
C MET A 11 10.31 2.45 8.13
N CYS A 12 9.62 2.18 9.24
CA CYS A 12 9.40 0.80 9.70
C CYS A 12 8.60 -0.01 8.67
N ILE A 13 7.59 0.58 8.05
CA ILE A 13 6.80 -0.05 6.97
C ILE A 13 7.65 -0.22 5.71
N ARG A 14 8.36 0.81 5.28
CA ARG A 14 9.23 0.74 4.09
C ARG A 14 10.37 -0.28 4.27
N ASP A 15 11.06 -0.24 5.38
CA ASP A 15 12.16 -1.17 5.67
C ASP A 15 11.70 -2.63 5.66
N ARG A 16 10.53 -2.88 6.24
CA ARG A 16 10.03 -4.25 6.40
C ARG A 16 9.39 -4.80 5.15
N TYR A 17 8.58 -4.02 4.46
CA TYR A 17 7.74 -4.51 3.35
C TYR A 17 8.16 -3.98 1.97
N PHE A 18 8.84 -2.84 1.92
CA PHE A 18 9.25 -2.20 0.67
C PHE A 18 10.72 -1.72 0.75
N PRO A 19 11.68 -2.62 0.96
CA PRO A 19 13.09 -2.21 1.12
C PRO A 19 13.63 -1.46 -0.09
N ALA A 20 13.14 -1.73 -1.29
CA ALA A 20 13.53 -1.00 -2.51
C ALA A 20 13.12 0.48 -2.51
N LEU A 21 12.19 0.89 -1.63
CA LEU A 21 11.74 2.29 -1.50
C LEU A 21 12.46 3.07 -0.42
N VAL A 22 13.32 2.44 0.38
CA VAL A 22 13.99 3.09 1.54
C VAL A 22 14.78 4.32 1.14
N GLN A 23 15.42 4.30 -0.02
CA GLN A 23 16.24 5.42 -0.50
C GLN A 23 15.42 6.55 -1.14
N ARG A 24 14.13 6.36 -1.36
CA ARG A 24 13.29 7.42 -1.94
C ARG A 24 12.92 8.45 -0.87
N PRO A 25 13.05 9.76 -1.17
CA PRO A 25 12.61 10.79 -0.24
C PRO A 25 11.10 10.74 -0.07
N ALA A 26 10.62 11.04 1.13
CA ALA A 26 9.20 11.15 1.43
C ALA A 26 8.89 12.58 1.88
N VAL A 27 7.73 13.07 1.49
CA VAL A 27 7.21 14.39 1.90
C VAL A 27 5.93 14.18 2.69
N VAL A 28 5.84 14.82 3.85
CA VAL A 28 4.63 14.79 4.68
C VAL A 28 3.88 16.11 4.53
N HIS A 29 2.62 16.04 4.17
CA HIS A 29 1.75 17.20 4.05
C HIS A 29 0.34 16.84 4.55
N GLY A 30 -0.18 17.64 5.49
CA GLY A 30 -1.54 17.43 6.02
C GLY A 30 -1.79 16.03 6.60
N GLY A 31 -0.77 15.39 7.18
CA GLY A 31 -0.86 14.03 7.69
C GLY A 31 -0.70 12.94 6.63
N GLY A 32 -0.64 13.31 5.35
CA GLY A 32 -0.38 12.40 4.24
C GLY A 32 1.09 12.28 3.90
N VAL A 33 1.52 11.10 3.47
CA VAL A 33 2.91 10.81 3.06
C VAL A 33 2.95 10.58 1.56
N LEU A 34 3.77 11.37 0.87
CA LEU A 34 3.94 11.33 -0.58
C LEU A 34 5.37 10.94 -0.93
N LEU A 35 5.53 10.00 -1.87
CA LEU A 35 6.80 9.79 -2.55
C LEU A 35 6.79 10.62 -3.84
N PRO A 36 7.50 11.76 -3.87
CA PRO A 36 7.43 12.67 -5.01
C PRO A 36 8.15 12.11 -6.24
N VAL A 37 7.69 12.56 -7.40
CA VAL A 37 8.34 12.31 -8.69
C VAL A 37 8.68 13.65 -9.32
N ALA A 38 9.88 13.78 -9.86
CA ALA A 38 10.27 14.95 -10.62
C ALA A 38 9.41 15.08 -11.88
N PHE A 39 8.82 16.25 -12.07
CA PHE A 39 7.89 16.50 -13.15
C PHE A 39 8.12 17.90 -13.74
N PRO A 40 8.24 18.04 -15.07
CA PRO A 40 8.33 19.36 -15.69
C PRO A 40 7.00 20.10 -15.56
N GLN A 41 7.03 21.27 -14.93
CA GLN A 41 5.81 22.04 -14.61
C GLN A 41 5.46 23.11 -15.63
N THR A 42 6.18 23.20 -16.72
CA THR A 42 6.01 24.25 -17.72
C THR A 42 4.64 24.16 -18.40
N GLY A 43 3.82 25.19 -18.25
CA GLY A 43 2.50 25.29 -18.90
C GLY A 43 1.40 24.41 -18.31
N LEU A 44 1.65 23.75 -17.18
CA LEU A 44 0.67 22.87 -16.53
C LEU A 44 0.42 23.30 -15.07
N HIS A 45 -0.83 23.20 -14.65
CA HIS A 45 -1.21 23.30 -13.24
C HIS A 45 -1.13 21.91 -12.59
N VAL A 46 -0.02 21.63 -11.94
CA VAL A 46 0.22 20.31 -11.33
C VAL A 46 -0.36 20.30 -9.92
N LEU A 47 -1.38 19.47 -9.71
CA LEU A 47 -1.99 19.28 -8.39
C LEU A 47 -1.15 18.36 -7.50
N ARG A 48 -0.54 17.34 -8.08
CA ARG A 48 0.32 16.40 -7.37
C ARG A 48 1.23 15.66 -8.36
N ALA A 49 2.49 15.50 -7.99
CA ALA A 49 3.44 14.69 -8.74
C ALA A 49 4.09 13.66 -7.80
N GLY A 50 3.72 12.41 -7.94
CA GLY A 50 4.19 11.32 -7.10
C GLY A 50 3.07 10.41 -6.60
N VAL A 51 3.42 9.49 -5.73
CA VAL A 51 2.50 8.48 -5.17
C VAL A 51 2.21 8.80 -3.71
N PHE A 52 0.92 8.94 -3.39
CA PHE A 52 0.43 9.05 -2.03
C PHE A 52 0.47 7.67 -1.38
N VAL A 53 1.43 7.43 -0.49
CA VAL A 53 1.71 6.09 0.03
C VAL A 53 1.01 5.79 1.34
N GLY A 54 0.54 6.78 2.05
CA GLY A 54 -0.16 6.56 3.29
C GLY A 54 -0.44 7.83 4.06
N SER A 55 -1.02 7.64 5.23
CA SER A 55 -1.34 8.73 6.15
C SER A 55 -0.91 8.39 7.57
N VAL A 56 -0.73 9.41 8.38
CA VAL A 56 -0.43 9.24 9.80
C VAL A 56 -1.70 9.46 10.59
N GLN A 57 -2.17 8.42 11.25
CA GLN A 57 -3.37 8.43 12.08
C GLN A 57 -3.00 8.03 13.50
N LYS A 58 -3.27 8.91 14.46
CA LYS A 58 -2.96 8.67 15.89
C LYS A 58 -1.49 8.24 16.12
N GLY A 59 -0.56 8.90 15.44
CA GLY A 59 0.88 8.63 15.55
C GLY A 59 1.34 7.34 14.85
N ARG A 60 0.48 6.68 14.08
CA ARG A 60 0.82 5.46 13.33
C ARG A 60 0.66 5.71 11.83
N PHE A 61 1.60 5.19 11.07
CA PHE A 61 1.50 5.18 9.61
C PHE A 61 0.52 4.10 9.15
N VAL A 62 -0.45 4.52 8.33
CA VAL A 62 -1.41 3.62 7.69
C VAL A 62 -1.15 3.65 6.19
N PRO A 63 -0.68 2.55 5.59
CA PRO A 63 -0.44 2.50 4.16
C PRO A 63 -1.75 2.61 3.38
N GLU A 64 -1.68 3.32 2.27
CA GLU A 64 -2.81 3.54 1.37
C GLU A 64 -2.77 2.61 0.16
N HIS A 65 -3.91 2.48 -0.49
CA HIS A 65 -4.09 1.63 -1.66
C HIS A 65 -3.05 1.88 -2.76
N HIS A 66 -2.72 3.15 -3.00
CA HIS A 66 -1.76 3.54 -4.04
C HIS A 66 -0.34 3.04 -3.79
N LEU A 67 0.07 2.84 -2.53
CA LEU A 67 1.35 2.21 -2.22
C LEU A 67 1.42 0.80 -2.81
N PHE A 68 0.36 0.02 -2.61
CA PHE A 68 0.30 -1.37 -3.07
C PHE A 68 0.13 -1.47 -4.59
N THR A 69 -0.69 -0.62 -5.20
CA THR A 69 -0.87 -0.66 -6.66
C THR A 69 0.33 -0.15 -7.43
N ALA A 70 1.00 0.89 -6.95
CA ALA A 70 2.17 1.46 -7.63
C ALA A 70 3.44 0.66 -7.39
N PHE A 71 3.64 0.14 -6.17
CA PHE A 71 4.88 -0.48 -5.72
C PHE A 71 4.70 -1.91 -5.20
N GLY A 72 3.54 -2.51 -5.39
CA GLY A 72 3.23 -3.84 -4.87
C GLY A 72 4.17 -4.94 -5.37
N SER A 73 4.70 -4.81 -6.58
CA SER A 73 5.70 -5.72 -7.12
C SER A 73 7.02 -5.71 -6.33
N LEU A 74 7.27 -4.66 -5.55
CA LEU A 74 8.43 -4.51 -4.68
C LEU A 74 8.15 -4.94 -3.23
N CYS A 75 6.91 -5.31 -2.92
CA CYS A 75 6.53 -5.75 -1.58
C CYS A 75 7.10 -7.13 -1.28
N THR A 76 7.73 -7.28 -0.12
CA THR A 76 8.34 -8.55 0.30
C THR A 76 7.33 -9.54 0.86
N ASN A 77 6.14 -9.09 1.24
CA ASN A 77 5.08 -9.93 1.78
C ASN A 77 3.84 -9.87 0.89
N CYS A 78 3.56 -10.93 0.17
CA CYS A 78 2.49 -10.97 -0.82
C CYS A 78 1.55 -12.16 -0.59
N GLU A 79 0.25 -11.90 -0.66
CA GLU A 79 -0.76 -12.94 -0.81
C GLU A 79 -1.04 -13.11 -2.29
N GLN A 80 -0.66 -14.27 -2.81
CA GLN A 80 -0.74 -14.55 -4.25
C GLN A 80 -2.03 -15.28 -4.58
N LEU A 81 -2.86 -14.65 -5.39
CA LEU A 81 -4.08 -15.21 -5.94
C LEU A 81 -3.90 -15.49 -7.43
N THR A 82 -4.76 -16.34 -7.97
CA THR A 82 -4.95 -16.48 -9.41
C THR A 82 -6.33 -15.97 -9.79
N LEU A 83 -6.53 -15.63 -11.04
CA LEU A 83 -7.83 -15.13 -11.51
C LEU A 83 -8.94 -16.18 -11.32
N ALA A 84 -8.60 -17.47 -11.37
CA ALA A 84 -9.53 -18.58 -11.15
C ALA A 84 -9.84 -18.85 -9.66
N ASP A 85 -9.09 -18.26 -8.73
CA ASP A 85 -9.30 -18.42 -7.30
C ASP A 85 -10.50 -17.59 -6.85
N CYS A 86 -11.48 -18.25 -6.19
CA CYS A 86 -12.68 -17.57 -5.66
C CYS A 86 -12.33 -16.43 -4.68
N ARG A 87 -11.18 -16.52 -3.99
CA ARG A 87 -10.69 -15.45 -3.10
C ARG A 87 -10.44 -14.13 -3.84
N CYS A 88 -10.19 -14.16 -5.16
CA CYS A 88 -10.05 -12.94 -5.95
C CYS A 88 -11.34 -12.11 -5.94
N THR A 89 -12.47 -12.74 -6.23
CA THR A 89 -13.79 -12.08 -6.18
C THR A 89 -14.15 -11.64 -4.77
N GLU A 90 -13.85 -12.45 -3.77
CA GLU A 90 -14.09 -12.12 -2.36
C GLU A 90 -13.28 -10.89 -1.94
N TYR A 91 -11.99 -10.84 -2.29
CA TYR A 91 -11.15 -9.69 -1.99
C TYR A 91 -11.65 -8.41 -2.68
N LEU A 92 -11.99 -8.48 -3.97
CA LEU A 92 -12.52 -7.34 -4.72
C LEU A 92 -13.89 -6.87 -4.19
N SER A 93 -14.63 -7.74 -3.52
CA SER A 93 -15.89 -7.41 -2.84
C SER A 93 -15.70 -6.84 -1.43
N GLY A 94 -14.46 -6.72 -0.98
CA GLY A 94 -14.13 -6.18 0.34
C GLY A 94 -14.18 -7.18 1.48
N ARG A 95 -14.29 -8.47 1.20
CA ARG A 95 -14.30 -9.53 2.22
C ARG A 95 -12.89 -9.89 2.66
N GLU A 96 -12.80 -10.43 3.87
CA GLU A 96 -11.56 -11.06 4.32
C GLU A 96 -11.35 -12.38 3.59
N VAL A 97 -10.11 -12.66 3.24
CA VAL A 97 -9.73 -13.92 2.58
C VAL A 97 -8.72 -14.68 3.41
N GLU A 98 -8.65 -15.99 3.19
CA GLU A 98 -7.65 -16.84 3.83
C GLU A 98 -6.24 -16.49 3.33
N ALA A 99 -5.30 -16.32 4.26
CA ALA A 99 -3.89 -16.13 3.93
C ALA A 99 -3.23 -17.50 3.71
N ARG A 100 -2.60 -17.69 2.56
CA ARG A 100 -1.90 -18.94 2.22
C ARG A 100 -0.42 -18.72 1.93
N THR A 101 -0.07 -17.56 1.39
CA THR A 101 1.31 -17.22 1.02
C THR A 101 1.89 -16.07 1.84
N ALA A 102 1.06 -15.15 2.32
CA ALA A 102 1.51 -14.02 3.10
C ALA A 102 1.70 -14.37 4.58
N ALA A 103 2.75 -13.81 5.18
CA ALA A 103 2.99 -13.84 6.62
C ALA A 103 2.21 -12.73 7.34
N ASP A 104 2.10 -12.83 8.67
CA ASP A 104 1.44 -11.83 9.50
C ASP A 104 2.04 -10.43 9.29
N GLY A 105 1.17 -9.43 9.25
CA GLY A 105 1.50 -8.04 9.00
C GLY A 105 0.91 -7.52 7.68
N TRP A 106 1.39 -6.37 7.24
CA TRP A 106 0.95 -5.79 5.97
C TRP A 106 1.40 -6.65 4.80
N CYS A 107 0.54 -6.80 3.81
CA CYS A 107 0.83 -7.55 2.59
C CYS A 107 0.23 -6.87 1.37
N CYS A 108 0.84 -7.12 0.22
CA CYS A 108 0.24 -6.82 -1.07
C CYS A 108 -0.55 -8.04 -1.55
N VAL A 109 -1.78 -7.83 -1.96
CA VAL A 109 -2.58 -8.87 -2.60
C VAL A 109 -2.39 -8.78 -4.11
N THR A 110 -1.94 -9.87 -4.71
CA THR A 110 -1.67 -9.93 -6.15
C THR A 110 -2.55 -10.98 -6.84
N VAL A 111 -2.86 -10.74 -8.11
CA VAL A 111 -3.53 -11.71 -8.98
C VAL A 111 -2.65 -11.94 -10.20
N ASP A 112 -2.23 -13.19 -10.38
CA ASP A 112 -1.31 -13.58 -11.46
C ASP A 112 -0.07 -12.69 -11.54
N GLY A 113 0.45 -12.28 -10.37
CA GLY A 113 1.61 -11.41 -10.25
C GLY A 113 1.32 -9.90 -10.30
N TRP A 114 0.09 -9.49 -10.61
CA TRP A 114 -0.28 -8.07 -10.68
C TRP A 114 -0.85 -7.57 -9.35
N PRO A 115 -0.34 -6.45 -8.81
CA PRO A 115 -0.85 -5.90 -7.57
C PRO A 115 -2.30 -5.42 -7.69
N LEU A 116 -3.18 -5.92 -6.82
CA LEU A 116 -4.55 -5.45 -6.69
C LEU A 116 -4.71 -4.39 -5.61
N GLY A 117 -4.07 -4.59 -4.49
CA GLY A 117 -4.21 -3.72 -3.34
C GLY A 117 -3.52 -4.27 -2.11
N GLY A 118 -3.86 -3.76 -0.95
CA GLY A 118 -3.26 -4.16 0.30
C GLY A 118 -4.19 -4.86 1.25
N GLY A 119 -3.60 -5.46 2.26
CA GLY A 119 -4.29 -6.07 3.36
C GLY A 119 -3.37 -6.23 4.57
N LYS A 120 -3.94 -6.62 5.68
CA LYS A 120 -3.18 -6.93 6.88
C LYS A 120 -3.50 -8.34 7.34
N VAL A 121 -2.49 -9.18 7.37
CA VAL A 121 -2.63 -10.58 7.79
C VAL A 121 -2.58 -10.67 9.30
N SER A 122 -3.56 -11.36 9.85
CA SER A 122 -3.61 -11.71 11.27
C SER A 122 -4.42 -12.98 11.43
N GLY A 123 -3.88 -13.94 12.19
CA GLY A 123 -4.55 -15.21 12.47
C GLY A 123 -4.89 -16.02 11.21
N GLY A 124 -4.03 -16.00 10.20
CA GLY A 124 -4.24 -16.73 8.95
C GLY A 124 -5.27 -16.13 8.01
N ARG A 125 -5.72 -14.90 8.26
CA ARG A 125 -6.67 -14.20 7.41
C ARG A 125 -6.14 -12.83 7.00
N VAL A 126 -6.39 -12.46 5.75
CA VAL A 126 -6.09 -11.14 5.21
C VAL A 126 -7.26 -10.22 5.47
N LYS A 127 -7.09 -9.28 6.39
CA LYS A 127 -8.04 -8.19 6.60
C LYS A 127 -7.97 -7.25 5.40
N ASN A 128 -9.11 -7.02 4.78
CA ASN A 128 -9.21 -6.34 3.49
C ASN A 128 -9.04 -4.83 3.63
N HIS A 129 -8.10 -4.25 2.89
CA HIS A 129 -7.87 -2.81 2.78
C HIS A 129 -8.16 -2.27 1.37
N TYR A 130 -8.87 -3.04 0.55
CA TYR A 130 -9.31 -2.57 -0.77
C TYR A 130 -10.33 -1.43 -0.64
N PRO A 131 -10.16 -0.31 -1.36
CA PRO A 131 -11.02 0.87 -1.20
C PRO A 131 -12.50 0.55 -1.43
N LYS A 132 -13.35 1.04 -0.53
CA LYS A 132 -14.80 0.80 -0.61
C LYS A 132 -15.41 1.23 -1.94
N ALA A 133 -14.94 2.35 -2.50
CA ALA A 133 -15.44 2.88 -3.76
C ALA A 133 -15.11 2.02 -4.99
N LEU A 134 -14.15 1.10 -4.87
CA LEU A 134 -13.72 0.23 -5.97
C LEU A 134 -14.26 -1.20 -5.85
N ARG A 135 -14.98 -1.51 -4.78
CA ARG A 135 -15.46 -2.89 -4.52
C ARG A 135 -16.55 -3.30 -5.50
N LEU A 136 -16.52 -4.58 -5.82
CA LEU A 136 -17.62 -5.21 -6.57
C LEU A 136 -18.88 -5.20 -5.72
N LEU A 137 -20.02 -4.97 -6.34
CA LEU A 137 -21.33 -5.00 -5.70
C LEU A 137 -21.87 -6.42 -5.60
#